data_e5c8fb626e87637a6612b0342b259391
#
_entry.id   e5c8fb626e87637a6612b0342b259391
#
_cell.length_a   1.000
_cell.length_b   1.000
_cell.length_c   1.000
_cell.angle_alpha   90.00
_cell.angle_beta   90.00
_cell.angle_gamma   90.00
#
_symmetry.space_group_name_H-M   'P 1'
#
loop_
_entity.id
_entity.type
_entity.pdbx_description
1 polymer ?
#
loop_
_entity_poly.entity_id
_entity_poly.type
_entity_poly.pdbx_seq_one_letter_code
_entity_poly.pdbx_strand_id
1 'polypeptide(L)'
;MFIGFDYGTANCSVAMMRDGVPQMLPLEQGSTLLPSMIGAPVREAVSEWLYRHQNVEASGAETQALLRRAVSYNREESIDVTPGSVQFGLSALRQYMDDPEEVWFVKSPKSFLGASGLKPQQVALFEDLVCAMMVHIRQAAQQQANAEIDQAVIGRPINFQGLGGDDANRQAQGILERAAHRAGFRDVVFQYEPVAAGLDFEATLSEEQRVLVVDIGGGTTDCSLLLMGPQCARAATAIKAFSATAVAAWAVTIWISHWRLNS
;
A
#
# COMPACT_ATOMS: atom_id res chain seq x y z
N MET A 1 17.10 -6.09 6.78
CA MET A 1 16.92 -6.72 5.45
C MET A 1 15.87 -5.94 4.66
N PHE A 2 16.03 -5.81 3.34
CA PHE A 2 15.04 -5.07 2.54
C PHE A 2 14.12 -5.98 1.72
N ILE A 3 12.93 -5.46 1.42
CA ILE A 3 11.91 -6.10 0.59
C ILE A 3 11.44 -5.17 -0.52
N GLY A 4 10.95 -5.75 -1.63
CA GLY A 4 10.04 -5.10 -2.54
C GLY A 4 8.62 -5.26 -2.01
N PHE A 5 7.87 -4.17 -1.92
CA PHE A 5 6.54 -4.16 -1.33
C PHE A 5 5.55 -3.48 -2.28
N ASP A 6 4.71 -4.28 -2.91
CA ASP A 6 3.55 -3.78 -3.65
C ASP A 6 2.38 -3.59 -2.68
N TYR A 7 2.14 -2.34 -2.30
CA TYR A 7 0.96 -1.95 -1.54
C TYR A 7 -0.16 -1.58 -2.51
N GLY A 8 -0.83 -2.59 -3.06
CA GLY A 8 -1.82 -2.43 -4.11
C GLY A 8 -3.22 -2.05 -3.62
N THR A 9 -4.06 -1.55 -4.54
CA THR A 9 -5.47 -1.20 -4.26
C THR A 9 -6.32 -2.45 -4.00
N ALA A 10 -6.12 -3.51 -4.77
CA ALA A 10 -6.87 -4.76 -4.63
C ALA A 10 -6.16 -5.77 -3.71
N ASN A 11 -4.86 -5.94 -3.91
CA ASN A 11 -4.04 -6.88 -3.17
C ASN A 11 -2.69 -6.24 -2.83
N CYS A 12 -2.09 -6.70 -1.74
CA CYS A 12 -0.71 -6.41 -1.38
C CYS A 12 0.15 -7.64 -1.60
N SER A 13 1.42 -7.44 -1.93
CA SER A 13 2.40 -8.52 -2.07
C SER A 13 3.79 -8.06 -1.65
N VAL A 14 4.63 -9.02 -1.26
CA VAL A 14 6.00 -8.77 -0.84
C VAL A 14 6.94 -9.75 -1.50
N ALA A 15 8.07 -9.25 -1.99
CA ALA A 15 9.15 -10.07 -2.50
C ALA A 15 10.48 -9.71 -1.81
N MET A 16 11.35 -10.70 -1.70
CA MET A 16 12.73 -10.52 -1.26
C MET A 16 13.69 -11.14 -2.26
N MET A 17 14.91 -10.63 -2.31
CA MET A 17 15.97 -11.27 -3.09
C MET A 17 16.55 -12.46 -2.30
N ARG A 18 16.55 -13.63 -2.91
CA ARG A 18 17.21 -14.82 -2.39
C ARG A 18 18.09 -15.42 -3.48
N ASP A 19 19.37 -15.53 -3.24
CA ASP A 19 20.37 -16.02 -4.19
C ASP A 19 20.33 -15.31 -5.57
N GLY A 20 20.08 -13.98 -5.53
CA GLY A 20 20.01 -13.15 -6.74
C GLY A 20 18.69 -13.24 -7.52
N VAL A 21 17.69 -13.98 -7.01
CA VAL A 21 16.37 -14.16 -7.63
C VAL A 21 15.28 -13.57 -6.73
N PRO A 22 14.32 -12.79 -7.27
CA PRO A 22 13.19 -12.32 -6.49
C PRO A 22 12.28 -13.50 -6.11
N GLN A 23 11.95 -13.60 -4.84
CA GLN A 23 11.05 -14.60 -4.29
C GLN A 23 9.89 -13.93 -3.59
N MET A 24 8.67 -14.24 -4.03
CA MET A 24 7.44 -13.81 -3.36
C MET A 24 7.29 -14.51 -2.01
N LEU A 25 6.90 -13.75 -0.98
CA LEU A 25 6.64 -14.29 0.35
C LEU A 25 5.15 -14.57 0.55
N PRO A 26 4.77 -15.75 1.08
CA PRO A 26 3.40 -15.99 1.49
C PRO A 26 2.98 -15.03 2.62
N LEU A 27 1.81 -14.40 2.48
CA LEU A 27 1.29 -13.43 3.44
C LEU A 27 0.04 -13.93 4.18
N GLU A 28 -0.81 -14.73 3.52
CA GLU A 28 -2.02 -15.25 4.12
C GLU A 28 -2.30 -16.68 3.64
N GLN A 29 -2.37 -17.65 4.54
CA GLN A 29 -2.75 -19.05 4.27
C GLN A 29 -1.99 -19.68 3.09
N GLY A 30 -0.71 -19.34 2.91
CA GLY A 30 0.13 -19.81 1.79
C GLY A 30 0.00 -18.97 0.51
N SER A 31 -0.94 -18.05 0.43
CA SER A 31 -1.05 -17.10 -0.68
C SER A 31 0.01 -16.00 -0.59
N THR A 32 0.64 -15.68 -1.70
CA THR A 32 1.55 -14.53 -1.84
C THR A 32 0.83 -13.21 -2.02
N LEU A 33 -0.50 -13.23 -2.22
CA LEU A 33 -1.36 -12.07 -2.32
C LEU A 33 -2.22 -11.96 -1.05
N LEU A 34 -2.22 -10.79 -0.43
CA LEU A 34 -3.11 -10.42 0.65
C LEU A 34 -4.13 -9.40 0.13
N PRO A 35 -5.43 -9.69 0.11
CA PRO A 35 -6.44 -8.70 -0.24
C PRO A 35 -6.33 -7.44 0.62
N SER A 36 -6.41 -6.25 0.00
CA SER A 36 -6.31 -4.96 0.66
C SER A 36 -7.60 -4.63 1.42
N MET A 37 -7.85 -5.37 2.50
CA MET A 37 -9.08 -5.33 3.30
C MET A 37 -8.74 -5.32 4.80
N ILE A 38 -9.52 -4.54 5.55
CA ILE A 38 -9.43 -4.44 7.02
C ILE A 38 -10.83 -4.62 7.59
N GLY A 39 -10.95 -5.42 8.62
CA GLY A 39 -12.16 -5.57 9.44
C GLY A 39 -11.85 -5.28 10.91
N ALA A 40 -12.77 -4.63 11.60
CA ALA A 40 -12.67 -4.35 13.02
C ALA A 40 -14.10 -4.21 13.62
N PRO A 41 -14.29 -4.34 14.97
CA PRO A 41 -15.60 -4.10 15.57
C PRO A 41 -16.11 -2.68 15.28
N VAL A 42 -15.21 -1.69 15.37
CA VAL A 42 -15.47 -0.29 15.06
C VAL A 42 -14.21 0.34 14.49
N ARG A 43 -14.37 1.47 13.82
CA ARG A 43 -13.25 2.24 13.24
C ARG A 43 -12.19 2.61 14.28
N GLU A 44 -12.63 2.99 15.46
CA GLU A 44 -11.83 3.45 16.59
C GLU A 44 -10.93 2.32 17.15
N ALA A 45 -11.33 1.08 16.98
CA ALA A 45 -10.55 -0.08 17.42
C ALA A 45 -9.20 -0.19 16.71
N VAL A 46 -9.08 0.29 15.46
CA VAL A 46 -7.82 0.21 14.70
C VAL A 46 -6.71 1.05 15.33
N SER A 47 -7.00 2.30 15.68
CA SER A 47 -6.01 3.20 16.31
C SER A 47 -5.57 2.68 17.69
N GLU A 48 -6.50 2.19 18.48
CA GLU A 48 -6.20 1.63 19.80
C GLU A 48 -5.43 0.31 19.71
N TRP A 49 -5.77 -0.56 18.73
CA TRP A 49 -5.07 -1.80 18.44
C TRP A 49 -3.60 -1.56 18.05
N LEU A 50 -3.34 -0.59 17.18
CA LEU A 50 -1.99 -0.18 16.81
C LEU A 50 -1.16 0.19 18.05
N TYR A 51 -1.72 1.00 18.93
CA TYR A 51 -1.04 1.47 20.12
C TYR A 51 -0.83 0.37 21.16
N ARG A 52 -1.90 -0.35 21.54
CA ARG A 52 -1.86 -1.31 22.66
C ARG A 52 -1.23 -2.65 22.30
N HIS A 53 -1.44 -3.12 21.07
CA HIS A 53 -1.08 -4.48 20.70
C HIS A 53 0.05 -4.56 19.68
N GLN A 54 0.33 -3.45 18.99
CA GLN A 54 1.44 -3.40 18.04
C GLN A 54 2.59 -2.49 18.48
N ASN A 55 2.45 -1.79 19.60
CA ASN A 55 3.42 -0.81 20.11
C ASN A 55 3.76 0.28 19.09
N VAL A 56 2.76 0.68 18.29
CA VAL A 56 2.90 1.73 17.29
C VAL A 56 2.51 3.07 17.89
N GLU A 57 3.45 3.97 17.95
CA GLU A 57 3.21 5.33 18.43
C GLU A 57 2.52 6.20 17.37
N ALA A 58 1.82 7.23 17.85
CA ALA A 58 1.23 8.23 16.97
C ALA A 58 2.34 9.13 16.36
N SER A 59 2.24 9.42 15.06
CA SER A 59 3.26 10.17 14.32
C SER A 59 3.26 11.67 14.61
N GLY A 60 2.17 12.23 15.17
CA GLY A 60 2.03 13.65 15.41
C GLY A 60 0.75 14.02 16.14
N ALA A 61 0.45 15.33 16.23
CA ALA A 61 -0.66 15.85 17.02
C ALA A 61 -2.03 15.29 16.60
N GLU A 62 -2.27 15.16 15.30
CA GLU A 62 -3.56 14.68 14.76
C GLU A 62 -3.77 13.17 15.03
N THR A 63 -2.74 12.35 14.83
CA THR A 63 -2.81 10.90 15.16
C THR A 63 -2.91 10.68 16.67
N GLN A 64 -2.26 11.50 17.49
CA GLN A 64 -2.43 11.48 18.95
C GLN A 64 -3.85 11.88 19.37
N ALA A 65 -4.42 12.91 18.73
CA ALA A 65 -5.80 13.32 19.00
C ALA A 65 -6.81 12.23 18.55
N LEU A 66 -6.53 11.58 17.41
CA LEU A 66 -7.32 10.46 16.93
C LEU A 66 -7.29 9.29 17.92
N LEU A 67 -6.10 8.89 18.38
CA LEU A 67 -5.91 7.81 19.35
C LEU A 67 -6.66 8.09 20.68
N ARG A 68 -6.51 9.32 21.23
CA ARG A 68 -7.23 9.67 22.48
C ARG A 68 -8.73 9.56 22.32
N ARG A 69 -9.30 10.01 21.19
CA ARG A 69 -10.73 9.88 20.91
C ARG A 69 -11.13 8.42 20.74
N ALA A 70 -10.31 7.64 20.03
CA ALA A 70 -10.57 6.20 19.84
C ALA A 70 -10.63 5.45 21.16
N VAL A 71 -9.67 5.64 22.05
CA VAL A 71 -9.63 5.02 23.38
C VAL A 71 -10.84 5.46 24.25
N SER A 72 -11.22 6.75 24.18
CA SER A 72 -12.41 7.25 24.91
C SER A 72 -13.69 6.60 24.42
N TYR A 73 -13.87 6.60 23.10
CA TYR A 73 -15.03 6.01 22.43
C TYR A 73 -15.17 4.50 22.75
N ASN A 74 -14.10 3.73 22.56
CA ASN A 74 -14.12 2.28 22.80
C ASN A 74 -14.48 1.97 24.26
N ARG A 75 -13.97 2.76 25.21
CA ARG A 75 -14.31 2.61 26.63
C ARG A 75 -15.77 2.96 26.90
N GLU A 76 -16.29 4.05 26.32
CA GLU A 76 -17.67 4.52 26.50
C GLU A 76 -18.68 3.50 25.93
N GLU A 77 -18.35 2.91 24.78
CA GLU A 77 -19.18 1.89 24.10
C GLU A 77 -18.89 0.46 24.59
N SER A 78 -18.04 0.30 25.60
CA SER A 78 -17.67 -1.02 26.16
C SER A 78 -17.07 -1.98 25.12
N ILE A 79 -16.32 -1.45 24.15
CA ILE A 79 -15.64 -2.24 23.14
C ILE A 79 -14.29 -2.69 23.68
N ASP A 80 -14.12 -4.01 23.80
CA ASP A 80 -12.86 -4.61 24.22
C ASP A 80 -11.94 -4.83 23.02
N VAL A 81 -10.87 -4.04 22.96
CA VAL A 81 -9.87 -4.14 21.88
C VAL A 81 -8.80 -5.15 22.29
N THR A 82 -8.82 -6.30 21.65
CA THR A 82 -7.89 -7.42 21.85
C THR A 82 -6.86 -7.51 20.70
N PRO A 83 -5.82 -8.33 20.82
CA PRO A 83 -4.88 -8.56 19.70
C PRO A 83 -5.55 -9.03 18.42
N GLY A 84 -6.68 -9.76 18.52
CA GLY A 84 -7.45 -10.28 17.38
C GLY A 84 -8.58 -9.36 16.89
N SER A 85 -8.76 -8.17 17.46
CA SER A 85 -9.87 -7.28 17.09
C SER A 85 -9.76 -6.70 15.68
N VAL A 86 -8.56 -6.60 15.12
CA VAL A 86 -8.35 -6.13 13.75
C VAL A 86 -7.95 -7.30 12.87
N GLN A 87 -8.71 -7.52 11.81
CA GLN A 87 -8.52 -8.58 10.83
C GLN A 87 -8.12 -8.01 9.48
N PHE A 88 -7.42 -8.80 8.67
CA PHE A 88 -6.89 -8.39 7.37
C PHE A 88 -7.22 -9.42 6.29
N GLY A 89 -7.18 -9.01 5.03
CA GLY A 89 -7.32 -9.89 3.89
C GLY A 89 -8.61 -10.70 3.88
N LEU A 90 -8.51 -12.00 3.60
CA LEU A 90 -9.65 -12.91 3.57
C LEU A 90 -10.28 -13.13 4.96
N SER A 91 -9.50 -13.00 6.03
CA SER A 91 -10.03 -13.11 7.39
C SER A 91 -10.97 -11.94 7.70
N ALA A 92 -10.62 -10.72 7.30
CA ALA A 92 -11.50 -9.55 7.40
C ALA A 92 -12.77 -9.72 6.56
N LEU A 93 -12.64 -10.23 5.34
CA LEU A 93 -13.78 -10.48 4.46
C LEU A 93 -14.74 -11.52 5.05
N ARG A 94 -14.22 -12.63 5.57
CA ARG A 94 -15.05 -13.66 6.22
C ARG A 94 -15.82 -13.11 7.40
N GLN A 95 -15.13 -12.39 8.30
CA GLN A 95 -15.77 -11.77 9.45
C GLN A 95 -16.91 -10.82 9.02
N TYR A 96 -16.68 -10.00 8.01
CA TYR A 96 -17.69 -9.11 7.47
C TYR A 96 -18.86 -9.87 6.82
N MET A 97 -18.60 -10.99 6.12
CA MET A 97 -19.67 -11.79 5.51
C MET A 97 -20.49 -12.56 6.54
N ASP A 98 -19.88 -12.94 7.67
CA ASP A 98 -20.57 -13.63 8.76
C ASP A 98 -21.48 -12.68 9.54
N ASP A 99 -21.07 -11.43 9.76
CA ASP A 99 -21.82 -10.42 10.48
C ASP A 99 -21.60 -9.00 9.95
N PRO A 100 -22.27 -8.60 8.84
CA PRO A 100 -22.05 -7.31 8.20
C PRO A 100 -22.47 -6.10 9.05
N GLU A 101 -23.37 -6.28 10.02
CA GLU A 101 -23.87 -5.19 10.87
C GLU A 101 -22.93 -4.88 12.03
N GLU A 102 -22.18 -5.88 12.51
CA GLU A 102 -21.29 -5.78 13.67
C GLU A 102 -19.81 -5.55 13.29
N VAL A 103 -19.48 -5.53 11.98
CA VAL A 103 -18.12 -5.37 11.50
C VAL A 103 -17.96 -4.10 10.69
N TRP A 104 -17.15 -3.19 11.20
CA TRP A 104 -16.66 -2.09 10.39
C TRP A 104 -15.62 -2.61 9.40
N PHE A 105 -15.91 -2.48 8.11
CA PHE A 105 -15.12 -3.07 7.04
C PHE A 105 -14.65 -2.02 6.03
N VAL A 106 -13.37 -2.06 5.69
CA VAL A 106 -12.77 -1.20 4.68
C VAL A 106 -12.07 -2.03 3.63
N LYS A 107 -12.42 -1.77 2.39
CA LYS A 107 -11.75 -2.30 1.21
C LYS A 107 -10.90 -1.21 0.56
N SER A 108 -9.71 -1.58 0.11
CA SER A 108 -8.83 -0.71 -0.68
C SER A 108 -8.46 0.62 0.00
N PRO A 109 -7.85 0.63 1.20
CA PRO A 109 -7.49 1.87 1.91
C PRO A 109 -6.64 2.82 1.06
N LYS A 110 -5.80 2.29 0.16
CA LYS A 110 -4.98 3.09 -0.78
C LYS A 110 -5.81 4.04 -1.65
N SER A 111 -7.04 3.67 -2.01
CA SER A 111 -7.91 4.45 -2.89
C SER A 111 -8.28 5.83 -2.34
N PHE A 112 -8.23 6.02 -1.03
CA PHE A 112 -8.64 7.26 -0.39
C PHE A 112 -7.50 8.27 -0.24
N LEU A 113 -6.24 7.85 -0.41
CA LEU A 113 -5.08 8.66 -0.04
C LEU A 113 -4.90 9.92 -0.90
N GLY A 114 -5.28 9.86 -2.18
CA GLY A 114 -5.23 10.98 -3.13
C GLY A 114 -6.50 11.83 -3.18
N ALA A 115 -7.47 11.61 -2.29
CA ALA A 115 -8.69 12.40 -2.27
C ALA A 115 -8.37 13.86 -1.90
N SER A 116 -8.98 14.81 -2.63
CA SER A 116 -8.83 16.23 -2.36
C SER A 116 -9.74 16.68 -1.22
N GLY A 117 -9.33 17.70 -0.47
CA GLY A 117 -10.13 18.29 0.61
C GLY A 117 -10.25 17.42 1.87
N LEU A 118 -9.36 16.47 2.08
CA LEU A 118 -9.32 15.69 3.30
C LEU A 118 -9.02 16.59 4.51
N LYS A 119 -9.82 16.41 5.55
CA LYS A 119 -9.55 17.07 6.84
C LYS A 119 -8.37 16.35 7.54
N PRO A 120 -7.61 17.06 8.40
CA PRO A 120 -6.48 16.44 9.12
C PRO A 120 -6.82 15.14 9.86
N GLN A 121 -8.02 15.07 10.42
CA GLN A 121 -8.51 13.87 11.10
C GLN A 121 -8.74 12.68 10.17
N GLN A 122 -9.15 12.92 8.92
CA GLN A 122 -9.31 11.88 7.90
C GLN A 122 -7.94 11.39 7.41
N VAL A 123 -6.99 12.31 7.23
CA VAL A 123 -5.61 11.97 6.92
C VAL A 123 -5.00 11.07 8.01
N ALA A 124 -5.19 11.43 9.29
CA ALA A 124 -4.73 10.64 10.42
C ALA A 124 -5.36 9.23 10.44
N LEU A 125 -6.66 9.12 10.17
CA LEU A 125 -7.34 7.83 10.07
C LEU A 125 -6.77 6.98 8.93
N PHE A 126 -6.59 7.56 7.75
CA PHE A 126 -6.03 6.82 6.61
C PHE A 126 -4.58 6.39 6.87
N GLU A 127 -3.81 7.20 7.57
CA GLU A 127 -2.47 6.84 8.02
C GLU A 127 -2.50 5.62 8.96
N ASP A 128 -3.43 5.58 9.92
CA ASP A 128 -3.60 4.44 10.82
C ASP A 128 -4.03 3.16 10.07
N LEU A 129 -4.95 3.26 9.09
CA LEU A 129 -5.36 2.12 8.27
C LEU A 129 -4.20 1.54 7.46
N VAL A 130 -3.44 2.40 6.79
CA VAL A 130 -2.28 1.99 6.02
C VAL A 130 -1.21 1.39 6.94
N CYS A 131 -0.95 2.02 8.08
CA CYS A 131 -0.01 1.53 9.08
C CYS A 131 -0.41 0.14 9.59
N ALA A 132 -1.68 -0.09 9.91
CA ALA A 132 -2.18 -1.40 10.37
C ALA A 132 -1.96 -2.49 9.33
N MET A 133 -2.26 -2.23 8.05
CA MET A 133 -1.96 -3.14 6.95
C MET A 133 -0.46 -3.43 6.85
N MET A 134 0.38 -2.39 6.90
CA MET A 134 1.83 -2.53 6.77
C MET A 134 2.45 -3.29 7.94
N VAL A 135 1.97 -3.07 9.17
CA VAL A 135 2.39 -3.84 10.35
C VAL A 135 2.10 -5.33 10.16
N HIS A 136 0.87 -5.66 9.77
CA HIS A 136 0.44 -7.04 9.54
C HIS A 136 1.29 -7.72 8.46
N ILE A 137 1.47 -7.05 7.31
CA ILE A 137 2.24 -7.57 6.18
C ILE A 137 3.72 -7.74 6.55
N ARG A 138 4.33 -6.76 7.24
CA ARG A 138 5.70 -6.84 7.70
C ARG A 138 5.92 -8.02 8.65
N GLN A 139 5.01 -8.23 9.60
CA GLN A 139 5.07 -9.35 10.54
C GLN A 139 4.95 -10.71 9.82
N ALA A 140 4.00 -10.84 8.89
CA ALA A 140 3.86 -12.04 8.07
C ALA A 140 5.13 -12.32 7.25
N ALA A 141 5.67 -11.28 6.59
CA ALA A 141 6.89 -11.40 5.80
C ALA A 141 8.10 -11.77 6.67
N GLN A 142 8.26 -11.19 7.85
CA GLN A 142 9.33 -11.53 8.80
C GLN A 142 9.27 -12.99 9.26
N GLN A 143 8.07 -13.50 9.52
CA GLN A 143 7.87 -14.91 9.88
C GLN A 143 8.30 -15.84 8.74
N GLN A 144 7.96 -15.52 7.49
CA GLN A 144 8.34 -16.31 6.32
C GLN A 144 9.82 -16.22 5.98
N ALA A 145 10.40 -15.04 6.15
CA ALA A 145 11.83 -14.81 5.92
C ALA A 145 12.72 -15.35 7.05
N ASN A 146 12.14 -15.57 8.23
CA ASN A 146 12.84 -15.83 9.49
C ASN A 146 13.95 -14.79 9.75
N ALA A 147 13.64 -13.53 9.48
CA ALA A 147 14.58 -12.42 9.61
C ALA A 147 13.83 -11.10 9.88
N GLU A 148 14.54 -10.15 10.49
CA GLU A 148 14.01 -8.80 10.66
C GLU A 148 14.01 -8.05 9.32
N ILE A 149 12.87 -7.43 8.99
CA ILE A 149 12.66 -6.63 7.79
C ILE A 149 12.43 -5.18 8.24
N ASP A 150 13.36 -4.30 7.89
CA ASP A 150 13.38 -2.92 8.33
C ASP A 150 13.58 -1.92 7.18
N GLN A 151 13.69 -2.42 5.94
CA GLN A 151 13.88 -1.62 4.75
C GLN A 151 12.89 -2.07 3.67
N ALA A 152 12.29 -1.12 2.96
CA ALA A 152 11.32 -1.42 1.90
C ALA A 152 11.48 -0.50 0.69
N VAL A 153 11.36 -1.12 -0.49
CA VAL A 153 11.04 -0.41 -1.73
C VAL A 153 9.56 -0.57 -1.98
N ILE A 154 8.79 0.51 -1.82
CA ILE A 154 7.34 0.50 -1.91
C ILE A 154 6.89 0.99 -3.29
N GLY A 155 6.02 0.21 -3.94
CA GLY A 155 5.38 0.59 -5.19
C GLY A 155 4.43 1.79 -4.99
N ARG A 156 4.51 2.76 -5.93
CA ARG A 156 3.55 3.85 -6.00
C ARG A 156 3.08 4.06 -7.44
N PRO A 157 1.81 4.43 -7.67
CA PRO A 157 1.36 4.82 -8.99
C PRO A 157 2.02 6.14 -9.39
N ILE A 158 1.99 6.47 -10.69
CA ILE A 158 2.40 7.80 -11.17
C ILE A 158 1.47 8.85 -10.57
N ASN A 159 0.16 8.59 -10.62
CA ASN A 159 -0.86 9.42 -10.00
C ASN A 159 -1.74 8.58 -9.08
N PHE A 160 -1.89 9.03 -7.84
CA PHE A 160 -2.89 8.43 -6.94
C PHE A 160 -4.30 8.78 -7.40
N GLN A 161 -5.26 7.93 -7.06
CA GLN A 161 -6.68 8.19 -7.37
C GLN A 161 -7.12 9.50 -6.74
N GLY A 162 -7.73 10.38 -7.56
CA GLY A 162 -8.23 11.68 -7.12
C GLY A 162 -8.04 12.75 -8.19
N LEU A 163 -8.67 13.90 -8.00
CA LEU A 163 -8.60 15.04 -8.92
C LEU A 163 -7.57 16.11 -8.50
N GLY A 164 -6.79 15.85 -7.45
CA GLY A 164 -5.96 16.84 -6.79
C GLY A 164 -4.56 17.06 -7.39
N GLY A 165 -4.19 16.38 -8.47
CA GLY A 165 -2.89 16.55 -9.13
C GLY A 165 -1.69 16.32 -8.19
N ASP A 166 -0.66 17.17 -8.29
CA ASP A 166 0.59 17.02 -7.54
C ASP A 166 0.41 17.14 -6.01
N ASP A 167 -0.56 17.93 -5.54
CA ASP A 167 -0.83 18.07 -4.11
C ASP A 167 -1.41 16.78 -3.53
N ALA A 168 -2.32 16.13 -4.25
CA ALA A 168 -2.87 14.85 -3.88
C ALA A 168 -1.80 13.75 -3.89
N ASN A 169 -0.91 13.76 -4.89
CA ASN A 169 0.20 12.84 -4.96
C ASN A 169 1.16 13.00 -3.78
N ARG A 170 1.51 14.24 -3.40
CA ARG A 170 2.34 14.53 -2.22
C ARG A 170 1.66 14.08 -0.93
N GLN A 171 0.35 14.38 -0.77
CA GLN A 171 -0.43 13.93 0.38
C GLN A 171 -0.42 12.41 0.51
N ALA A 172 -0.77 11.69 -0.55
CA ALA A 172 -0.84 10.23 -0.57
C ALA A 172 0.51 9.59 -0.26
N GLN A 173 1.57 10.05 -0.91
CA GLN A 173 2.93 9.55 -0.64
C GLN A 173 3.36 9.84 0.79
N GLY A 174 3.08 11.04 1.32
CA GLY A 174 3.40 11.39 2.71
C GLY A 174 2.65 10.51 3.73
N ILE A 175 1.40 10.12 3.45
CA ILE A 175 0.65 9.17 4.29
C ILE A 175 1.34 7.79 4.26
N LEU A 176 1.68 7.28 3.07
CA LEU A 176 2.35 5.99 2.92
C LEU A 176 3.71 5.97 3.65
N GLU A 177 4.50 7.03 3.51
CA GLU A 177 5.82 7.13 4.12
C GLU A 177 5.74 7.13 5.65
N ARG A 178 4.87 7.98 6.24
CA ARG A 178 4.68 7.99 7.70
C ARG A 178 4.13 6.67 8.21
N ALA A 179 3.16 6.07 7.51
CA ALA A 179 2.61 4.77 7.87
C ALA A 179 3.68 3.67 7.84
N ALA A 180 4.55 3.66 6.82
CA ALA A 180 5.64 2.70 6.70
C ALA A 180 6.67 2.84 7.84
N HIS A 181 7.07 4.07 8.16
CA HIS A 181 7.97 4.31 9.30
C HIS A 181 7.35 3.86 10.63
N ARG A 182 6.07 4.17 10.86
CA ARG A 182 5.33 3.70 12.06
C ARG A 182 5.19 2.18 12.10
N ALA A 183 5.07 1.53 10.95
CA ALA A 183 5.04 0.07 10.85
C ALA A 183 6.41 -0.57 11.10
N GLY A 184 7.47 0.21 11.29
CA GLY A 184 8.81 -0.23 11.66
C GLY A 184 9.79 -0.38 10.51
N PHE A 185 9.47 0.15 9.32
CA PHE A 185 10.47 0.30 8.25
C PHE A 185 11.33 1.54 8.53
N ARG A 186 12.63 1.36 8.72
CA ARG A 186 13.58 2.47 8.94
C ARG A 186 13.92 3.20 7.65
N ASP A 187 14.16 2.45 6.58
CA ASP A 187 14.50 2.97 5.27
C ASP A 187 13.38 2.64 4.28
N VAL A 188 12.79 3.67 3.71
CA VAL A 188 11.69 3.56 2.74
C VAL A 188 12.07 4.30 1.47
N VAL A 189 11.98 3.59 0.35
CA VAL A 189 12.15 4.16 -0.99
C VAL A 189 10.89 3.89 -1.80
N PHE A 190 10.44 4.86 -2.57
CA PHE A 190 9.32 4.67 -3.49
C PHE A 190 9.80 4.43 -4.91
N GLN A 191 9.19 3.44 -5.57
CA GLN A 191 9.40 3.14 -6.98
C GLN A 191 8.08 3.26 -7.73
N TYR A 192 8.10 3.83 -8.92
CA TYR A 192 6.92 3.86 -9.77
C TYR A 192 6.54 2.44 -10.21
N GLU A 193 5.28 2.06 -9.99
CA GLU A 193 4.74 0.73 -10.33
C GLU A 193 4.99 0.32 -11.78
N PRO A 194 4.74 1.18 -12.81
CA PRO A 194 5.02 0.78 -14.18
C PRO A 194 6.51 0.58 -14.47
N VAL A 195 7.40 1.29 -13.77
CA VAL A 195 8.85 1.08 -13.89
C VAL A 195 9.22 -0.25 -13.26
N ALA A 196 8.71 -0.53 -12.05
CA ALA A 196 8.95 -1.80 -11.36
C ALA A 196 8.45 -3.01 -12.19
N ALA A 197 7.26 -2.91 -12.77
CA ALA A 197 6.70 -3.95 -13.65
C ALA A 197 7.54 -4.17 -14.92
N GLY A 198 8.22 -3.14 -15.41
CA GLY A 198 9.06 -3.21 -16.60
C GLY A 198 10.46 -3.80 -16.38
N LEU A 199 10.95 -3.88 -15.13
CA LEU A 199 12.35 -4.26 -14.85
C LEU A 199 12.70 -5.69 -15.33
N ASP A 200 11.80 -6.65 -15.15
CA ASP A 200 12.02 -8.02 -15.63
C ASP A 200 12.09 -8.09 -17.15
N PHE A 201 11.24 -7.33 -17.82
CA PHE A 201 11.25 -7.22 -19.28
C PHE A 201 12.52 -6.51 -19.77
N GLU A 202 12.94 -5.43 -19.11
CA GLU A 202 14.14 -4.67 -19.46
C GLU A 202 15.39 -5.55 -19.46
N ALA A 203 15.51 -6.50 -18.53
CA ALA A 203 16.61 -7.45 -18.47
C ALA A 203 16.74 -8.33 -19.73
N THR A 204 15.68 -8.49 -20.50
CA THR A 204 15.66 -9.27 -21.75
C THR A 204 16.05 -8.48 -22.99
N LEU A 205 16.13 -7.14 -22.89
CA LEU A 205 16.38 -6.26 -24.02
C LEU A 205 17.87 -6.17 -24.34
N SER A 206 18.20 -6.27 -25.65
CA SER A 206 19.55 -6.06 -26.18
C SER A 206 19.82 -4.62 -26.65
N GLU A 207 18.76 -3.85 -26.87
CA GLU A 207 18.78 -2.47 -27.33
C GLU A 207 17.69 -1.64 -26.67
N GLU A 208 17.75 -0.32 -26.77
CA GLU A 208 16.72 0.57 -26.24
C GLU A 208 15.42 0.46 -27.04
N GLN A 209 14.32 0.27 -26.34
CA GLN A 209 12.98 0.15 -26.91
C GLN A 209 11.97 1.01 -26.16
N ARG A 210 10.97 1.50 -26.90
CA ARG A 210 9.79 2.13 -26.31
C ARG A 210 8.80 1.02 -25.92
N VAL A 211 8.54 0.90 -24.63
CA VAL A 211 7.68 -0.14 -24.04
C VAL A 211 6.43 0.50 -23.48
N LEU A 212 5.27 0.02 -23.93
CA LEU A 212 3.99 0.39 -23.31
C LEU A 212 3.69 -0.59 -22.18
N VAL A 213 3.71 -0.08 -20.97
CA VAL A 213 3.26 -0.83 -19.79
C VAL A 213 1.79 -0.52 -19.54
N VAL A 214 0.96 -1.55 -19.50
CA VAL A 214 -0.47 -1.45 -19.19
C VAL A 214 -0.70 -2.16 -17.86
N ASP A 215 -1.00 -1.39 -16.83
CA ASP A 215 -1.33 -1.91 -15.51
C ASP A 215 -2.85 -1.91 -15.32
N ILE A 216 -3.42 -3.11 -15.17
CA ILE A 216 -4.86 -3.32 -14.98
C ILE A 216 -5.07 -3.71 -13.53
N GLY A 217 -5.32 -2.71 -12.69
CA GLY A 217 -5.56 -2.88 -11.27
C GLY A 217 -7.02 -3.19 -10.91
N GLY A 218 -7.28 -3.31 -9.60
CA GLY A 218 -8.63 -3.61 -9.09
C GLY A 218 -9.64 -2.46 -9.19
N GLY A 219 -9.23 -1.27 -9.59
CA GLY A 219 -10.10 -0.09 -9.69
C GLY A 219 -9.67 0.91 -10.77
N THR A 220 -8.46 0.79 -11.30
CA THR A 220 -7.87 1.66 -12.33
C THR A 220 -7.16 0.85 -13.38
N THR A 221 -7.02 1.44 -14.57
CA THR A 221 -6.11 0.98 -15.60
C THR A 221 -5.17 2.12 -15.93
N ASP A 222 -3.89 1.89 -15.71
CA ASP A 222 -2.83 2.87 -15.99
C ASP A 222 -2.00 2.42 -17.19
N CYS A 223 -1.73 3.35 -18.10
CA CYS A 223 -0.89 3.11 -19.26
C CYS A 223 0.32 4.04 -19.20
N SER A 224 1.51 3.47 -19.29
CA SER A 224 2.78 4.22 -19.25
C SER A 224 3.66 3.84 -20.42
N LEU A 225 4.17 4.84 -21.13
CA LEU A 225 5.16 4.64 -22.20
C LEU A 225 6.55 4.91 -21.64
N LEU A 226 7.38 3.88 -21.60
CA LEU A 226 8.73 3.93 -21.03
C LEU A 226 9.79 3.68 -22.12
N LEU A 227 10.95 4.31 -21.97
CA LEU A 227 12.16 3.93 -22.71
C LEU A 227 12.93 2.95 -21.82
N MET A 228 13.13 1.73 -22.30
CA MET A 228 13.77 0.65 -21.57
C MET A 228 14.90 0.05 -22.39
N GLY A 229 15.94 -0.45 -21.73
CA GLY A 229 17.07 -1.11 -22.37
C GLY A 229 18.36 -1.09 -21.57
N PRO A 230 19.45 -1.66 -22.07
CA PRO A 230 20.67 -1.89 -21.30
C PRO A 230 21.32 -0.63 -20.72
N GLN A 231 21.12 0.54 -21.36
CA GLN A 231 21.65 1.81 -20.86
C GLN A 231 20.75 2.38 -19.76
N CYS A 232 19.43 2.19 -19.86
CA CYS A 232 18.47 2.60 -18.85
C CYS A 232 18.64 1.77 -17.58
N ALA A 233 18.81 0.46 -17.69
CA ALA A 233 19.09 -0.42 -16.55
C ALA A 233 20.36 -0.02 -15.80
N ARG A 234 21.42 0.40 -16.50
CA ARG A 234 22.65 0.93 -15.88
C ARG A 234 22.45 2.28 -15.20
N ALA A 235 21.58 3.13 -15.74
CA ALA A 235 21.23 4.42 -15.14
C ALA A 235 20.31 4.27 -13.92
N ALA A 236 19.46 3.25 -13.88
CA ALA A 236 18.61 2.94 -12.74
C ALA A 236 19.41 2.55 -11.49
N THR A 237 20.63 2.07 -11.64
CA THR A 237 21.57 1.87 -10.51
C THR A 237 22.02 3.22 -9.92
N ALA A 238 21.86 4.32 -10.65
CA ALA A 238 22.03 5.68 -10.18
C ALA A 238 20.66 6.34 -9.94
N ILE A 239 19.93 5.88 -8.93
CA ILE A 239 18.60 6.39 -8.48
C ILE A 239 18.55 7.93 -8.26
N LYS A 240 19.66 8.62 -8.45
CA LYS A 240 19.76 10.08 -8.41
C LYS A 240 19.52 10.79 -9.76
N ALA A 241 19.33 10.09 -10.87
CA ALA A 241 19.27 10.71 -12.22
C ALA A 241 17.88 10.70 -12.88
N PHE A 242 16.85 10.14 -12.27
CA PHE A 242 15.47 10.33 -12.73
C PHE A 242 14.86 11.59 -12.12
N SER A 243 15.47 12.74 -12.40
CA SER A 243 14.74 13.99 -12.38
C SER A 243 13.75 13.96 -13.54
N ALA A 244 12.55 14.37 -13.27
CA ALA A 244 11.30 14.44 -14.01
C ALA A 244 11.31 14.85 -15.52
N THR A 245 12.39 14.71 -16.26
CA THR A 245 12.54 15.26 -17.62
C THR A 245 12.49 14.19 -18.72
N ALA A 246 12.46 12.91 -18.41
CA ALA A 246 12.40 11.83 -19.42
C ALA A 246 11.09 11.03 -19.39
N VAL A 247 10.19 11.30 -18.47
CA VAL A 247 8.83 10.73 -18.48
C VAL A 247 7.92 11.75 -19.14
N ALA A 248 7.90 11.78 -20.47
CA ALA A 248 6.75 12.28 -21.19
C ALA A 248 5.63 11.25 -20.99
N ALA A 249 5.10 11.20 -19.78
CA ALA A 249 3.97 10.38 -19.44
C ALA A 249 2.73 11.01 -20.09
N TRP A 250 2.40 10.53 -21.27
CA TRP A 250 1.02 10.61 -21.73
C TRP A 250 0.23 9.56 -20.98
N ALA A 251 -0.21 9.90 -19.78
CA ALA A 251 -1.18 9.09 -19.07
C ALA A 251 -2.52 9.22 -19.81
N VAL A 252 -2.81 8.25 -20.65
CA VAL A 252 -4.15 8.09 -21.20
C VAL A 252 -4.92 7.24 -20.20
N THR A 253 -5.65 7.90 -19.32
CA THR A 253 -6.63 7.22 -18.46
C THR A 253 -7.80 6.83 -19.34
N ILE A 254 -7.86 5.57 -19.73
CA ILE A 254 -9.03 5.02 -20.42
C ILE A 254 -10.01 4.57 -19.34
N TRP A 255 -11.05 5.34 -19.12
CA TRP A 255 -12.22 4.90 -18.35
C TRP A 255 -12.98 3.85 -19.18
N ILE A 256 -12.84 2.58 -18.86
CA ILE A 256 -13.76 1.54 -19.33
C ILE A 256 -14.92 1.48 -18.33
N SER A 257 -15.85 2.42 -18.45
CA SER A 257 -17.17 2.28 -17.86
C SER A 257 -18.02 1.48 -18.83
N HIS A 258 -18.61 0.37 -18.34
CA HIS A 258 -19.58 -0.49 -18.99
C HIS A 258 -19.06 -1.64 -19.86
N TRP A 259 -18.69 -2.73 -19.22
CA TRP A 259 -19.07 -4.02 -19.73
C TRP A 259 -20.32 -4.49 -18.96
N ARG A 260 -21.50 -4.23 -19.53
CA ARG A 260 -22.69 -5.05 -19.23
C ARG A 260 -22.52 -6.32 -20.03
N LEU A 261 -22.32 -7.43 -19.35
CA LEU A 261 -22.64 -8.74 -19.92
C LEU A 261 -24.16 -8.85 -19.94
N ASN A 262 -24.74 -8.65 -21.13
CA ASN A 262 -26.06 -9.14 -21.47
C ASN A 262 -25.83 -10.48 -22.16
N SER A 263 -26.18 -11.55 -21.53
CA SER A 263 -26.88 -12.74 -22.06
C SER A 263 -27.04 -13.76 -20.96
#